data_8b0b4131d5e39519cd48a902a9f0cf9f
#
_entry.id   8b0b4131d5e39519cd48a902a9f0cf9f
#
_cell.length_a   1.000
_cell.length_b   1.000
_cell.length_c   1.000
_cell.angle_alpha   90.00
_cell.angle_beta   90.00
_cell.angle_gamma   90.00
#
_symmetry.space_group_name_H-M   'P 1'
#
loop_
_entity.id
_entity.type
_entity.pdbx_description
1 polymer ?
#
loop_
_entity_poly.entity_id
_entity_poly.type
_entity_poly.pdbx_seq_one_letter_code
_entity_poly.pdbx_strand_id
1 'polypeptide(L)'
;MIGNHDTYFKNTNEINSLNELYSNNSYPNIHIYANEPEVVDFDGCEILLTPWICSGNYDKSMEIISNTSAQILFGHLELKGFEMYKGAINNHGFDSTVFSNFDIVCSGHFHHKSTVGNINYLGAPYQITWSDYADPRGWHIFDTDNRTLEFIPNPLEMFAKIHYDDSNTTMELVVNQDFNQYKDKYVKVIIREKSNPYWFDMFIDKLEKAGPHNVQVVEDHLHLDLESDDEIVNEAEDTMTILTKYIDALDISTDKQLVEQTIKDLYNEALSVA
;
A
#
# COMPACT_ATOMS: atom_id res chain seq x y z
N MET A 1 -8.72 17.16 0.06
CA MET A 1 -9.40 16.48 1.19
C MET A 1 -8.40 15.69 2.00
N ILE A 2 -8.70 15.43 3.27
CA ILE A 2 -7.81 14.66 4.16
C ILE A 2 -8.08 13.16 4.08
N GLY A 3 -7.02 12.38 4.29
CA GLY A 3 -7.06 10.94 4.51
C GLY A 3 -6.83 10.57 5.98
N ASN A 4 -6.85 9.28 6.30
CA ASN A 4 -6.63 8.76 7.66
C ASN A 4 -5.24 9.07 8.24
N HIS A 5 -4.22 9.20 7.39
CA HIS A 5 -2.86 9.53 7.81
C HIS A 5 -2.63 11.03 8.03
N ASP A 6 -3.57 11.89 7.63
CA ASP A 6 -3.50 13.33 7.87
C ASP A 6 -3.99 13.73 9.26
N THR A 7 -4.77 12.87 9.93
CA THR A 7 -5.40 13.15 11.22
C THR A 7 -4.49 12.80 12.40
N TYR A 8 -4.48 13.65 13.43
CA TYR A 8 -3.74 13.38 14.65
C TYR A 8 -4.47 12.33 15.53
N PHE A 9 -5.80 12.45 15.66
CA PHE A 9 -6.64 11.52 16.40
C PHE A 9 -7.44 10.62 15.46
N LYS A 10 -7.64 9.35 15.83
CA LYS A 10 -8.41 8.39 15.02
C LYS A 10 -9.91 8.66 14.97
N ASN A 11 -10.45 9.40 15.95
CA ASN A 11 -11.88 9.61 16.14
C ASN A 11 -12.38 10.98 15.70
N THR A 12 -11.51 11.89 15.29
CA THR A 12 -11.87 13.24 14.80
C THR A 12 -10.89 13.74 13.76
N ASN A 13 -11.40 14.56 12.84
CA ASN A 13 -10.63 15.23 11.80
C ASN A 13 -10.22 16.67 12.17
N GLU A 14 -10.59 17.15 13.34
CA GLU A 14 -10.39 18.56 13.75
C GLU A 14 -8.92 18.99 13.72
N ILE A 15 -8.01 18.10 14.17
CA ILE A 15 -6.58 18.35 14.12
C ILE A 15 -5.99 17.46 13.03
N ASN A 16 -5.54 18.10 11.97
CA ASN A 16 -4.97 17.43 10.79
C ASN A 16 -3.83 18.25 10.17
N SER A 17 -2.91 17.54 9.52
CA SER A 17 -1.70 18.11 8.95
C SER A 17 -1.97 19.21 7.91
N LEU A 18 -3.01 19.07 7.09
CA LEU A 18 -3.32 20.03 6.05
C LEU A 18 -3.78 21.37 6.64
N ASN A 19 -4.67 21.34 7.65
CA ASN A 19 -5.10 22.55 8.33
C ASN A 19 -3.95 23.25 9.07
N GLU A 20 -3.10 22.47 9.75
CA GLU A 20 -1.96 23.04 10.48
C GLU A 20 -0.93 23.67 9.55
N LEU A 21 -0.72 23.12 8.36
CA LEU A 21 0.28 23.62 7.41
C LEU A 21 -0.25 24.70 6.49
N TYR A 22 -1.52 24.67 6.08
CA TYR A 22 -2.03 25.48 4.97
C TYR A 22 -3.24 26.34 5.29
N SER A 23 -3.87 26.24 6.48
CA SER A 23 -5.09 27.02 6.82
C SER A 23 -4.83 28.49 7.12
N ASN A 24 -3.58 28.91 7.27
CA ASN A 24 -3.26 30.31 7.39
C ASN A 24 -3.41 31.00 6.01
N ASN A 25 -3.88 32.23 5.97
CA ASN A 25 -4.13 33.03 4.75
C ASN A 25 -2.93 33.15 3.78
N SER A 26 -1.83 32.42 4.01
CA SER A 26 -0.64 32.41 3.16
C SER A 26 -0.83 31.60 1.87
N TYR A 27 -1.87 30.77 1.80
CA TYR A 27 -2.13 29.88 0.66
C TYR A 27 -3.58 30.01 0.16
N PRO A 28 -3.96 31.15 -0.46
CA PRO A 28 -5.35 31.42 -0.83
C PRO A 28 -5.91 30.50 -1.92
N ASN A 29 -5.05 29.78 -2.62
CA ASN A 29 -5.43 28.85 -3.70
C ASN A 29 -5.53 27.39 -3.21
N ILE A 30 -5.37 27.14 -1.89
CA ILE A 30 -5.51 25.81 -1.31
C ILE A 30 -6.85 25.75 -0.56
N HIS A 31 -7.73 24.86 -1.00
CA HIS A 31 -9.00 24.56 -0.36
C HIS A 31 -8.90 23.23 0.34
N ILE A 32 -9.21 23.18 1.65
CA ILE A 32 -9.05 21.98 2.49
C ILE A 32 -10.43 21.48 2.91
N TYR A 33 -10.75 20.26 2.52
CA TYR A 33 -11.98 19.55 2.89
C TYR A 33 -11.60 18.51 3.95
N ALA A 34 -11.93 18.79 5.22
CA ALA A 34 -11.44 18.02 6.35
C ALA A 34 -12.54 17.37 7.21
N ASN A 35 -13.63 18.07 7.49
CA ASN A 35 -14.57 17.64 8.52
C ASN A 35 -15.74 16.85 7.94
N GLU A 36 -16.46 17.40 6.97
CA GLU A 36 -17.68 16.84 6.39
C GLU A 36 -17.56 16.78 4.87
N PRO A 37 -18.32 15.87 4.20
CA PRO A 37 -18.42 15.91 2.76
C PRO A 37 -19.02 17.22 2.25
N GLU A 38 -18.45 17.77 1.18
CA GLU A 38 -18.91 18.99 0.55
C GLU A 38 -19.05 18.82 -0.97
N VAL A 39 -20.11 19.38 -1.55
CA VAL A 39 -20.29 19.43 -3.00
C VAL A 39 -19.52 20.62 -3.56
N VAL A 40 -18.65 20.33 -4.51
CA VAL A 40 -17.87 21.36 -5.21
C VAL A 40 -18.22 21.31 -6.69
N ASP A 41 -18.48 22.46 -7.27
CA ASP A 41 -18.74 22.60 -8.70
C ASP A 41 -17.42 22.87 -9.46
N PHE A 42 -17.11 21.97 -10.38
CA PHE A 42 -15.98 22.10 -11.31
C PHE A 42 -16.53 22.40 -12.70
N ASP A 43 -16.78 23.68 -13.00
CA ASP A 43 -17.31 24.17 -14.28
C ASP A 43 -18.60 23.46 -14.74
N GLY A 44 -19.54 23.28 -13.81
CA GLY A 44 -20.82 22.61 -14.05
C GLY A 44 -20.83 21.12 -13.75
N CYS A 45 -19.72 20.55 -13.32
CA CYS A 45 -19.64 19.18 -12.83
C CYS A 45 -19.59 19.17 -11.29
N GLU A 46 -20.70 18.85 -10.66
CA GLU A 46 -20.78 18.73 -9.20
C GLU A 46 -20.14 17.41 -8.71
N ILE A 47 -19.15 17.53 -7.83
CA ILE A 47 -18.45 16.41 -7.21
C ILE A 47 -18.59 16.52 -5.69
N LEU A 48 -19.04 15.45 -5.03
CA LEU A 48 -19.02 15.35 -3.59
C LEU A 48 -17.62 14.95 -3.14
N LEU A 49 -16.90 15.87 -2.52
CA LEU A 49 -15.59 15.62 -1.90
C LEU A 49 -15.79 15.08 -0.48
N THR A 50 -15.40 13.84 -0.23
CA THR A 50 -15.63 13.15 1.03
C THR A 50 -14.29 12.88 1.73
N PRO A 51 -13.96 13.62 2.83
CA PRO A 51 -12.77 13.34 3.62
C PRO A 51 -12.88 12.02 4.36
N TRP A 52 -11.80 11.63 5.07
CA TRP A 52 -11.80 10.46 5.93
C TRP A 52 -13.00 10.47 6.90
N ILE A 53 -13.76 9.38 6.89
CA ILE A 53 -14.92 9.20 7.75
C ILE A 53 -14.49 8.50 9.02
N CYS A 54 -14.58 9.19 10.14
CA CYS A 54 -14.28 8.70 11.48
C CYS A 54 -15.52 8.77 12.38
N SER A 55 -15.43 8.31 13.62
CA SER A 55 -16.59 8.34 14.54
C SER A 55 -17.13 9.75 14.81
N GLY A 56 -16.27 10.77 14.74
CA GLY A 56 -16.66 12.17 15.01
C GLY A 56 -17.49 12.82 13.90
N ASN A 57 -17.37 12.35 12.66
CA ASN A 57 -18.11 12.92 11.51
C ASN A 57 -19.04 11.92 10.81
N TYR A 58 -19.16 10.69 11.36
CA TYR A 58 -19.86 9.59 10.72
C TYR A 58 -21.32 9.92 10.37
N ASP A 59 -22.12 10.29 11.39
CA ASP A 59 -23.56 10.51 11.21
C ASP A 59 -23.83 11.60 10.17
N LYS A 60 -23.07 12.70 10.26
CA LYS A 60 -23.20 13.83 9.34
C LYS A 60 -22.75 13.45 7.92
N SER A 61 -21.67 12.72 7.79
CA SER A 61 -21.20 12.24 6.50
C SER A 61 -22.21 11.32 5.83
N MET A 62 -22.78 10.38 6.57
CA MET A 62 -23.82 9.48 6.02
C MET A 62 -25.10 10.22 5.63
N GLU A 63 -25.52 11.22 6.41
CA GLU A 63 -26.64 12.10 6.06
C GLU A 63 -26.39 12.82 4.74
N ILE A 64 -25.22 13.43 4.55
CA ILE A 64 -24.87 14.17 3.34
C ILE A 64 -24.77 13.22 2.14
N ILE A 65 -24.09 12.08 2.27
CA ILE A 65 -23.93 11.07 1.21
C ILE A 65 -25.29 10.56 0.75
N SER A 66 -26.23 10.34 1.67
CA SER A 66 -27.55 9.81 1.35
C SER A 66 -28.48 10.82 0.68
N ASN A 67 -28.31 12.12 0.95
CA ASN A 67 -29.21 13.19 0.51
C ASN A 67 -28.66 14.06 -0.63
N THR A 68 -27.41 13.85 -1.05
CA THR A 68 -26.79 14.66 -2.11
C THR A 68 -27.43 14.41 -3.47
N SER A 69 -27.46 15.47 -4.31
CA SER A 69 -27.80 15.36 -5.74
C SER A 69 -26.59 15.09 -6.63
N ALA A 70 -25.36 15.22 -6.09
CA ALA A 70 -24.13 14.95 -6.82
C ALA A 70 -24.06 13.48 -7.23
N GLN A 71 -23.73 13.24 -8.50
CA GLN A 71 -23.63 11.88 -9.06
C GLN A 71 -22.20 11.34 -9.04
N ILE A 72 -21.24 12.19 -8.66
CA ILE A 72 -19.80 11.87 -8.59
C ILE A 72 -19.33 12.08 -7.17
N LEU A 73 -18.58 11.11 -6.65
CA LEU A 73 -17.96 11.19 -5.34
C LEU A 73 -16.46 10.95 -5.45
N PHE A 74 -15.66 11.86 -4.89
CA PHE A 74 -14.23 11.64 -4.65
C PHE A 74 -14.01 11.59 -3.14
N GLY A 75 -13.35 10.53 -2.65
CA GLY A 75 -13.19 10.32 -1.23
C GLY A 75 -11.90 9.62 -0.83
N HIS A 76 -11.74 9.50 0.48
CA HIS A 76 -10.73 8.64 1.09
C HIS A 76 -11.44 7.63 1.98
N LEU A 77 -11.88 6.52 1.35
CA LEU A 77 -12.86 5.59 1.91
C LEU A 77 -12.20 4.24 2.23
N GLU A 78 -12.64 3.63 3.32
CA GLU A 78 -12.32 2.26 3.65
C GLU A 78 -13.54 1.38 3.42
N LEU A 79 -13.51 0.57 2.34
CA LEU A 79 -14.63 -0.29 1.97
C LEU A 79 -14.24 -1.76 2.09
N LYS A 80 -15.16 -2.57 2.63
CA LYS A 80 -14.98 -4.02 2.65
C LYS A 80 -15.12 -4.62 1.24
N GLY A 81 -14.39 -5.72 1.00
CA GLY A 81 -14.45 -6.47 -0.25
C GLY A 81 -13.50 -5.97 -1.34
N PHE A 82 -12.73 -4.91 -1.09
CA PHE A 82 -11.69 -4.42 -2.00
C PHE A 82 -10.30 -4.83 -1.55
N GLU A 83 -9.38 -4.94 -2.49
CA GLU A 83 -7.98 -5.24 -2.18
C GLU A 83 -7.26 -3.98 -1.65
N MET A 84 -6.67 -4.09 -0.47
CA MET A 84 -5.81 -3.05 0.11
C MET A 84 -4.49 -2.93 -0.66
N TYR A 85 -3.94 -4.09 -1.00
CA TYR A 85 -2.81 -4.34 -1.89
C TYR A 85 -3.08 -5.68 -2.59
N LYS A 86 -2.31 -6.00 -3.61
CA LYS A 86 -2.53 -7.16 -4.46
C LYS A 86 -2.67 -8.46 -3.63
N GLY A 87 -3.80 -9.13 -3.76
CA GLY A 87 -4.10 -10.39 -3.07
C GLY A 87 -4.71 -10.25 -1.67
N ALA A 88 -4.70 -9.06 -1.03
CA ALA A 88 -5.19 -8.87 0.32
C ALA A 88 -6.52 -8.10 0.36
N ILE A 89 -7.61 -8.83 0.53
CA ILE A 89 -8.96 -8.28 0.60
C ILE A 89 -9.25 -7.70 1.98
N ASN A 90 -9.71 -6.44 2.02
CA ASN A 90 -10.20 -5.81 3.24
C ASN A 90 -11.56 -6.38 3.64
N ASN A 91 -11.66 -6.88 4.85
CA ASN A 91 -12.91 -7.41 5.43
C ASN A 91 -13.61 -6.41 6.38
N HIS A 92 -13.04 -5.22 6.52
CA HIS A 92 -13.52 -4.14 7.39
C HIS A 92 -14.04 -2.96 6.57
N GLY A 93 -14.50 -1.90 7.26
CA GLY A 93 -14.98 -0.70 6.61
C GLY A 93 -16.45 -0.74 6.19
N PHE A 94 -16.84 0.22 5.37
CA PHE A 94 -18.23 0.41 4.98
C PHE A 94 -18.65 -0.60 3.91
N ASP A 95 -19.95 -0.85 3.86
CA ASP A 95 -20.57 -1.57 2.75
C ASP A 95 -20.61 -0.68 1.50
N SER A 96 -20.20 -1.22 0.36
CA SER A 96 -20.20 -0.48 -0.91
C SER A 96 -21.59 -0.03 -1.37
N THR A 97 -22.64 -0.67 -0.90
CA THR A 97 -24.04 -0.32 -1.21
C THR A 97 -24.42 1.09 -0.78
N VAL A 98 -23.75 1.67 0.23
CA VAL A 98 -23.94 3.07 0.65
C VAL A 98 -23.71 4.04 -0.51
N PHE A 99 -22.88 3.67 -1.48
CA PHE A 99 -22.47 4.50 -2.61
C PHE A 99 -23.18 4.14 -3.92
N SER A 100 -24.22 3.31 -3.87
CA SER A 100 -24.92 2.83 -5.06
C SER A 100 -25.65 3.92 -5.87
N ASN A 101 -25.93 5.07 -5.26
CA ASN A 101 -26.63 6.19 -5.91
C ASN A 101 -25.69 7.07 -6.77
N PHE A 102 -24.38 6.87 -6.68
CA PHE A 102 -23.41 7.61 -7.49
C PHE A 102 -23.15 6.88 -8.81
N ASP A 103 -22.98 7.64 -9.88
CA ASP A 103 -22.56 7.09 -11.19
C ASP A 103 -21.10 6.63 -11.13
N ILE A 104 -20.26 7.40 -10.41
CA ILE A 104 -18.84 7.09 -10.24
C ILE A 104 -18.37 7.51 -8.85
N VAL A 105 -17.63 6.62 -8.21
CA VAL A 105 -16.93 6.85 -6.94
C VAL A 105 -15.45 6.61 -7.15
N CYS A 106 -14.63 7.61 -6.82
CA CYS A 106 -13.17 7.52 -6.84
C CYS A 106 -12.64 7.61 -5.42
N SER A 107 -11.89 6.63 -4.98
CA SER A 107 -11.33 6.61 -3.64
C SER A 107 -9.81 6.44 -3.62
N GLY A 108 -9.16 7.16 -2.71
CA GLY A 108 -7.83 6.83 -2.20
C GLY A 108 -7.91 5.76 -1.12
N HIS A 109 -6.96 5.74 -0.21
CA HIS A 109 -6.78 4.84 0.92
C HIS A 109 -6.04 3.54 0.56
N PHE A 110 -6.60 2.68 -0.29
CA PHE A 110 -5.91 1.47 -0.70
C PHE A 110 -4.86 1.77 -1.78
N HIS A 111 -3.68 1.16 -1.62
CA HIS A 111 -2.57 1.36 -2.55
C HIS A 111 -2.77 0.61 -3.87
N HIS A 112 -3.50 -0.50 -3.85
CA HIS A 112 -3.82 -1.27 -5.05
C HIS A 112 -4.93 -0.58 -5.85
N LYS A 113 -4.70 -0.44 -7.17
CA LYS A 113 -5.70 0.09 -8.09
C LYS A 113 -6.72 -1.00 -8.44
N SER A 114 -7.99 -0.77 -8.11
CA SER A 114 -9.06 -1.74 -8.38
C SER A 114 -10.37 -1.04 -8.73
N THR A 115 -11.24 -1.75 -9.47
CA THR A 115 -12.57 -1.25 -9.83
C THR A 115 -13.59 -2.35 -9.65
N VAL A 116 -14.65 -2.07 -8.90
CA VAL A 116 -15.80 -2.95 -8.74
C VAL A 116 -17.08 -2.11 -8.87
N GLY A 117 -17.89 -2.41 -9.88
CA GLY A 117 -19.10 -1.64 -10.18
C GLY A 117 -18.77 -0.18 -10.52
N ASN A 118 -19.38 0.75 -9.78
CA ASN A 118 -19.17 2.19 -9.90
C ASN A 118 -18.03 2.72 -9.03
N ILE A 119 -17.36 1.87 -8.25
CA ILE A 119 -16.31 2.27 -7.28
C ILE A 119 -14.94 1.97 -7.85
N ASN A 120 -14.08 2.99 -7.84
CA ASN A 120 -12.71 2.97 -8.34
C ASN A 120 -11.75 3.36 -7.23
N TYR A 121 -10.94 2.42 -6.75
CA TYR A 121 -9.74 2.74 -5.98
C TYR A 121 -8.63 3.15 -6.93
N LEU A 122 -8.14 4.36 -6.75
CA LEU A 122 -7.17 4.96 -7.68
C LEU A 122 -5.74 4.41 -7.48
N GLY A 123 -5.49 3.80 -6.33
CA GLY A 123 -4.18 3.33 -5.95
C GLY A 123 -3.22 4.45 -5.58
N ALA A 124 -1.98 4.08 -5.25
CA ALA A 124 -0.93 5.04 -4.96
C ALA A 124 -0.22 5.52 -6.25
N PRO A 125 0.23 6.79 -6.32
CA PRO A 125 0.88 7.33 -7.53
C PRO A 125 2.29 6.79 -7.74
N TYR A 126 2.94 6.24 -6.73
CA TYR A 126 4.27 5.62 -6.75
C TYR A 126 4.34 4.52 -5.69
N GLN A 127 5.38 3.71 -5.75
CA GLN A 127 5.63 2.67 -4.76
C GLN A 127 6.05 3.31 -3.42
N ILE A 128 5.39 2.93 -2.32
CA ILE A 128 5.65 3.46 -0.97
C ILE A 128 6.31 2.38 -0.10
N THR A 129 5.85 1.13 -0.22
CA THR A 129 6.34 -0.01 0.54
C THR A 129 6.69 -1.19 -0.38
N TRP A 130 7.34 -2.23 0.17
CA TRP A 130 7.65 -3.44 -0.60
C TRP A 130 6.41 -4.20 -1.09
N SER A 131 5.27 -4.06 -0.45
CA SER A 131 3.99 -4.62 -0.92
C SER A 131 3.52 -4.01 -2.25
N ASP A 132 4.08 -2.86 -2.63
CA ASP A 132 3.79 -2.18 -3.90
C ASP A 132 4.68 -2.67 -5.06
N TYR A 133 5.62 -3.57 -4.79
CA TYR A 133 6.50 -4.13 -5.82
C TYR A 133 5.68 -4.88 -6.88
N ALA A 134 6.02 -4.66 -8.16
CA ALA A 134 5.35 -5.27 -9.32
C ALA A 134 3.83 -5.00 -9.41
N ASP A 135 3.33 -3.96 -8.72
CA ASP A 135 1.97 -3.49 -8.83
C ASP A 135 1.96 -2.13 -9.56
N PRO A 136 1.21 -1.96 -10.67
CA PRO A 136 1.22 -0.74 -11.46
C PRO A 136 0.81 0.48 -10.64
N ARG A 137 1.67 1.49 -10.57
CA ARG A 137 1.45 2.78 -9.91
C ARG A 137 1.27 3.88 -10.93
N GLY A 138 0.56 4.93 -10.54
CA GLY A 138 0.31 6.05 -11.43
C GLY A 138 -0.78 6.97 -10.91
N TRP A 139 -1.27 7.82 -11.76
CA TRP A 139 -2.36 8.76 -11.46
C TRP A 139 -3.46 8.64 -12.49
N HIS A 140 -4.58 9.31 -12.22
CA HIS A 140 -5.72 9.30 -13.12
C HIS A 140 -6.04 10.71 -13.59
N ILE A 141 -6.46 10.81 -14.85
CA ILE A 141 -7.14 11.98 -15.38
C ILE A 141 -8.64 11.68 -15.37
N PHE A 142 -9.41 12.53 -14.72
CA PHE A 142 -10.86 12.48 -14.75
C PHE A 142 -11.39 13.53 -15.74
N ASP A 143 -12.09 13.05 -16.77
CA ASP A 143 -12.77 13.91 -17.73
C ASP A 143 -14.17 14.22 -17.20
N THR A 144 -14.43 15.51 -16.89
CA THR A 144 -15.71 15.98 -16.33
C THR A 144 -16.86 15.93 -17.32
N ASP A 145 -16.58 16.04 -18.62
CA ASP A 145 -17.62 16.03 -19.66
C ASP A 145 -18.12 14.61 -19.92
N ASN A 146 -17.17 13.66 -20.04
CA ASN A 146 -17.48 12.27 -20.37
C ASN A 146 -17.58 11.37 -19.13
N ARG A 147 -17.19 11.87 -17.94
CA ARG A 147 -17.14 11.14 -16.66
C ARG A 147 -16.30 9.87 -16.75
N THR A 148 -15.14 9.97 -17.41
CA THR A 148 -14.22 8.85 -17.61
C THR A 148 -12.93 9.04 -16.85
N LEU A 149 -12.34 7.92 -16.42
CA LEU A 149 -11.04 7.87 -15.76
C LEU A 149 -10.01 7.27 -16.73
N GLU A 150 -8.95 8.02 -16.99
CA GLU A 150 -7.78 7.53 -17.73
C GLU A 150 -6.63 7.31 -16.75
N PHE A 151 -6.11 6.10 -16.69
CA PHE A 151 -4.94 5.78 -15.87
C PHE A 151 -3.64 6.09 -16.62
N ILE A 152 -2.81 6.92 -16.01
CA ILE A 152 -1.47 7.26 -16.51
C ILE A 152 -0.43 6.53 -15.64
N PRO A 153 0.23 5.49 -16.16
CA PRO A 153 1.19 4.73 -15.37
C PRO A 153 2.44 5.58 -15.06
N ASN A 154 2.94 5.44 -13.84
CA ASN A 154 4.22 6.00 -13.44
C ASN A 154 5.35 5.08 -13.90
N PRO A 155 6.26 5.54 -14.77
CA PRO A 155 7.36 4.71 -15.25
C PRO A 155 8.49 4.54 -14.22
N LEU A 156 8.45 5.28 -13.10
CA LEU A 156 9.49 5.23 -12.08
C LEU A 156 9.19 4.15 -11.05
N GLU A 157 10.07 3.17 -10.96
CA GLU A 157 10.02 2.10 -9.98
C GLU A 157 11.07 2.35 -8.89
N MET A 158 10.65 2.29 -7.63
CA MET A 158 11.53 2.49 -6.48
C MET A 158 12.15 1.17 -5.99
N PHE A 159 11.42 0.07 -6.12
CA PHE A 159 11.82 -1.24 -5.61
C PHE A 159 12.19 -2.18 -6.76
N ALA A 160 13.24 -2.97 -6.54
CA ALA A 160 13.66 -3.99 -7.46
C ALA A 160 14.06 -5.27 -6.71
N LYS A 161 13.76 -6.44 -7.29
CA LYS A 161 14.20 -7.74 -6.78
C LYS A 161 15.17 -8.38 -7.74
N ILE A 162 16.19 -9.03 -7.19
CA ILE A 162 17.15 -9.82 -7.93
C ILE A 162 17.17 -11.20 -7.27
N HIS A 163 16.92 -12.23 -8.05
CA HIS A 163 17.12 -13.62 -7.62
C HIS A 163 18.54 -14.03 -7.94
N TYR A 164 19.32 -14.33 -6.90
CA TYR A 164 20.69 -14.82 -7.06
C TYR A 164 20.69 -16.34 -7.03
N ASP A 165 21.21 -16.95 -8.08
CA ASP A 165 21.40 -18.39 -8.23
C ASP A 165 22.68 -18.62 -9.04
N ASP A 166 23.70 -19.22 -8.41
CA ASP A 166 24.98 -19.50 -9.06
C ASP A 166 25.18 -20.98 -9.40
N SER A 167 24.14 -21.82 -9.25
CA SER A 167 24.21 -23.26 -9.51
C SER A 167 24.51 -23.60 -10.98
N ASN A 168 23.99 -22.80 -11.92
CA ASN A 168 24.09 -23.01 -13.37
C ASN A 168 24.70 -21.82 -14.13
N THR A 169 25.57 -21.03 -13.48
CA THR A 169 26.21 -19.87 -14.07
C THR A 169 27.73 -20.00 -14.12
N THR A 170 28.41 -19.03 -14.69
CA THR A 170 29.88 -18.93 -14.70
C THR A 170 30.30 -17.62 -14.07
N MET A 171 31.53 -17.60 -13.54
CA MET A 171 32.11 -16.37 -12.98
C MET A 171 32.06 -15.20 -13.98
N GLU A 172 32.27 -15.47 -15.24
CA GLU A 172 32.23 -14.44 -16.29
C GLU A 172 30.83 -13.80 -16.43
N LEU A 173 29.76 -14.59 -16.34
CA LEU A 173 28.38 -14.09 -16.40
C LEU A 173 28.06 -13.25 -15.16
N VAL A 174 28.44 -13.70 -13.97
CA VAL A 174 28.27 -12.94 -12.73
C VAL A 174 28.98 -11.59 -12.79
N VAL A 175 30.24 -11.60 -13.23
CA VAL A 175 31.09 -10.39 -13.27
C VAL A 175 30.68 -9.42 -14.36
N ASN A 176 30.14 -9.89 -15.49
CA ASN A 176 29.76 -9.03 -16.61
C ASN A 176 28.30 -8.57 -16.58
N GLN A 177 27.54 -8.93 -15.57
CA GLN A 177 26.16 -8.48 -15.39
C GLN A 177 26.10 -6.95 -15.28
N ASP A 178 25.15 -6.32 -15.98
CA ASP A 178 24.89 -4.88 -15.89
C ASP A 178 23.88 -4.57 -14.81
N PHE A 179 24.26 -3.72 -13.85
CA PHE A 179 23.43 -3.29 -12.73
C PHE A 179 22.96 -1.83 -12.83
N ASN A 180 23.19 -1.14 -13.94
CA ASN A 180 22.84 0.28 -14.09
C ASN A 180 21.35 0.55 -13.90
N GLN A 181 20.48 -0.42 -14.23
CA GLN A 181 19.04 -0.33 -14.02
C GLN A 181 18.61 -0.25 -12.55
N TYR A 182 19.48 -0.59 -11.61
CA TYR A 182 19.22 -0.58 -10.16
C TYR A 182 19.70 0.70 -9.47
N LYS A 183 20.31 1.60 -10.24
CA LYS A 183 20.73 2.89 -9.71
C LYS A 183 19.54 3.63 -9.12
N ASP A 184 19.74 4.24 -7.94
CA ASP A 184 18.76 5.01 -7.18
C ASP A 184 17.51 4.20 -6.75
N LYS A 185 17.57 2.85 -6.77
CA LYS A 185 16.49 1.96 -6.32
C LYS A 185 16.82 1.31 -4.96
N TYR A 186 15.78 0.86 -4.27
CA TYR A 186 15.88 -0.08 -3.16
C TYR A 186 15.88 -1.49 -3.75
N VAL A 187 16.95 -2.23 -3.52
CA VAL A 187 17.15 -3.55 -4.14
C VAL A 187 17.10 -4.64 -3.08
N LYS A 188 16.27 -5.67 -3.31
CA LYS A 188 16.25 -6.89 -2.52
C LYS A 188 16.89 -8.02 -3.33
N VAL A 189 17.98 -8.58 -2.82
CA VAL A 189 18.64 -9.75 -3.38
C VAL A 189 18.14 -10.98 -2.64
N ILE A 190 17.41 -11.85 -3.33
CA ILE A 190 16.88 -13.11 -2.81
C ILE A 190 17.82 -14.22 -3.25
N ILE A 191 18.49 -14.87 -2.30
CA ILE A 191 19.41 -15.96 -2.57
C ILE A 191 18.62 -17.25 -2.69
N ARG A 192 18.58 -17.83 -3.89
CA ARG A 192 18.05 -19.17 -4.16
C ARG A 192 19.12 -20.23 -3.98
N GLU A 193 20.31 -20.01 -4.55
CA GLU A 193 21.47 -20.89 -4.40
C GLU A 193 22.75 -20.07 -4.40
N LYS A 194 23.62 -20.35 -3.42
CA LYS A 194 24.92 -19.69 -3.25
C LYS A 194 26.01 -20.74 -3.09
N SER A 195 26.37 -21.38 -4.19
CA SER A 195 27.40 -22.43 -4.22
C SER A 195 28.82 -21.87 -4.09
N ASN A 196 29.03 -20.62 -4.53
CA ASN A 196 30.32 -19.95 -4.46
C ASN A 196 30.24 -18.59 -3.74
N PRO A 197 30.61 -18.51 -2.45
CA PRO A 197 30.57 -17.27 -1.68
C PRO A 197 31.39 -16.11 -2.31
N TYR A 198 32.53 -16.42 -2.95
CA TYR A 198 33.35 -15.41 -3.59
C TYR A 198 32.66 -14.76 -4.80
N TRP A 199 31.92 -15.52 -5.60
CA TRP A 199 31.14 -14.96 -6.70
C TRP A 199 30.02 -14.08 -6.19
N PHE A 200 29.38 -14.50 -5.10
CA PHE A 200 28.34 -13.69 -4.45
C PHE A 200 28.89 -12.36 -3.94
N ASP A 201 30.04 -12.36 -3.28
CA ASP A 201 30.68 -11.13 -2.81
C ASP A 201 31.01 -10.18 -3.97
N MET A 202 31.49 -10.70 -5.09
CA MET A 202 31.74 -9.91 -6.30
C MET A 202 30.43 -9.34 -6.92
N PHE A 203 29.37 -10.13 -6.90
CA PHE A 203 28.05 -9.71 -7.35
C PHE A 203 27.54 -8.52 -6.50
N ILE A 204 27.57 -8.66 -5.18
CA ILE A 204 27.14 -7.60 -4.26
C ILE A 204 28.00 -6.34 -4.41
N ASP A 205 29.33 -6.47 -4.42
CA ASP A 205 30.26 -5.34 -4.61
C ASP A 205 29.95 -4.56 -5.90
N LYS A 206 29.65 -5.29 -6.98
CA LYS A 206 29.33 -4.67 -8.25
C LYS A 206 27.93 -4.01 -8.26
N LEU A 207 26.93 -4.65 -7.63
CA LEU A 207 25.61 -4.09 -7.46
C LEU A 207 25.66 -2.78 -6.65
N GLU A 208 26.38 -2.78 -5.52
CA GLU A 208 26.55 -1.59 -4.67
C GLU A 208 27.23 -0.44 -5.43
N LYS A 209 28.25 -0.75 -6.26
CA LYS A 209 28.94 0.23 -7.11
C LYS A 209 28.05 0.84 -8.19
N ALA A 210 26.98 0.17 -8.59
CA ALA A 210 25.99 0.73 -9.51
C ALA A 210 25.14 1.86 -8.89
N GLY A 211 25.18 2.01 -7.55
CA GLY A 211 24.57 3.13 -6.83
C GLY A 211 23.08 2.97 -6.49
N PRO A 212 22.61 1.79 -6.06
CA PRO A 212 21.30 1.69 -5.44
C PRO A 212 21.25 2.48 -4.11
N HIS A 213 20.06 2.89 -3.68
CA HIS A 213 19.88 3.52 -2.37
C HIS A 213 20.12 2.56 -1.21
N ASN A 214 19.73 1.31 -1.39
CA ASN A 214 19.91 0.27 -0.38
C ASN A 214 19.94 -1.10 -1.07
N VAL A 215 20.74 -2.01 -0.54
CA VAL A 215 20.77 -3.42 -0.92
C VAL A 215 20.44 -4.25 0.32
N GLN A 216 19.32 -4.96 0.27
CA GLN A 216 18.92 -5.92 1.30
C GLN A 216 19.14 -7.33 0.77
N VAL A 217 19.91 -8.14 1.49
CA VAL A 217 20.11 -9.55 1.15
C VAL A 217 19.21 -10.41 2.00
N VAL A 218 18.43 -11.29 1.35
CA VAL A 218 17.53 -12.24 1.99
C VAL A 218 17.94 -13.65 1.58
N GLU A 219 18.26 -14.50 2.54
CA GLU A 219 18.55 -15.90 2.30
C GLU A 219 17.24 -16.70 2.44
N ASP A 220 16.81 -17.32 1.35
CA ASP A 220 15.63 -18.17 1.34
C ASP A 220 16.00 -19.60 1.81
N HIS A 221 16.19 -19.74 3.12
CA HIS A 221 16.54 -21.02 3.73
C HIS A 221 15.41 -22.07 3.69
N LEU A 222 14.19 -21.66 3.36
CA LEU A 222 13.01 -22.52 3.44
C LEU A 222 12.47 -22.90 2.07
N HIS A 223 13.11 -22.47 0.96
CA HIS A 223 12.60 -22.63 -0.40
C HIS A 223 11.11 -22.23 -0.54
N LEU A 224 10.70 -21.29 0.30
CA LEU A 224 9.41 -20.66 0.14
C LEU A 224 9.48 -19.91 -1.18
N ASP A 225 8.51 -20.15 -2.05
CA ASP A 225 8.36 -19.37 -3.28
C ASP A 225 8.02 -17.92 -2.88
N LEU A 226 9.08 -17.16 -2.55
CA LEU A 226 8.98 -15.72 -2.24
C LEU A 226 8.57 -14.91 -3.49
N GLU A 227 8.06 -15.57 -4.53
CA GLU A 227 7.36 -14.91 -5.63
C GLU A 227 6.02 -14.35 -5.18
N SER A 228 5.42 -14.95 -4.15
CA SER A 228 4.28 -14.39 -3.43
C SER A 228 4.78 -13.59 -2.22
N ASP A 229 5.38 -12.43 -2.46
CA ASP A 229 5.84 -11.50 -1.41
C ASP A 229 4.71 -10.93 -0.55
N ASP A 230 3.50 -11.34 -0.82
CA ASP A 230 2.30 -10.91 -0.15
C ASP A 230 2.18 -11.43 1.28
N GLU A 231 3.09 -12.34 1.71
CA GLU A 231 2.89 -13.04 2.97
C GLU A 231 3.86 -12.66 4.10
N ILE A 232 4.99 -12.01 3.86
CA ILE A 232 6.01 -11.97 4.91
C ILE A 232 6.06 -10.67 5.71
N VAL A 233 5.77 -9.52 5.16
CA VAL A 233 5.70 -8.29 5.97
C VAL A 233 4.68 -7.33 5.39
N ASN A 234 3.49 -7.42 5.84
CA ASN A 234 2.52 -6.35 5.73
C ASN A 234 2.63 -5.48 6.98
N GLU A 235 3.10 -4.26 6.84
CA GLU A 235 3.14 -3.29 7.95
C GLU A 235 1.76 -2.99 8.57
N ALA A 236 0.68 -3.39 7.87
CA ALA A 236 -0.70 -3.27 8.34
C ALA A 236 -1.22 -4.54 9.05
N GLU A 237 -0.53 -5.68 8.95
CA GLU A 237 -0.92 -6.87 9.71
C GLU A 237 -0.36 -6.82 11.12
N ASP A 238 -1.21 -7.19 12.08
CA ASP A 238 -0.78 -7.44 13.46
C ASP A 238 0.32 -8.52 13.46
N THR A 239 1.39 -8.28 14.21
CA THR A 239 2.54 -9.19 14.36
C THR A 239 2.12 -10.62 14.67
N MET A 240 1.02 -10.80 15.42
CA MET A 240 0.48 -12.12 15.73
C MET A 240 -0.09 -12.83 14.51
N THR A 241 -0.74 -12.12 13.61
CA THR A 241 -1.27 -12.69 12.36
C THR A 241 -0.13 -13.18 11.46
N ILE A 242 0.95 -12.42 11.36
CA ILE A 242 2.16 -12.81 10.61
C ILE A 242 2.79 -14.06 11.22
N LEU A 243 2.96 -14.10 12.55
CA LEU A 243 3.52 -15.23 13.27
C LEU A 243 2.67 -16.50 13.10
N THR A 244 1.34 -16.38 13.18
CA THR A 244 0.42 -17.52 12.98
C THR A 244 0.52 -18.07 11.56
N LYS A 245 0.50 -17.21 10.53
CA LYS A 245 0.69 -17.64 9.13
C LYS A 245 2.05 -18.34 8.92
N TYR A 246 3.09 -17.81 9.54
CA TYR A 246 4.42 -18.41 9.49
C TYR A 246 4.45 -19.82 10.10
N ILE A 247 3.84 -19.99 11.28
CA ILE A 247 3.74 -21.31 11.96
C ILE A 247 2.94 -22.31 11.12
N ASP A 248 1.86 -21.86 10.48
CA ASP A 248 1.03 -22.70 9.62
C ASP A 248 1.80 -23.21 8.39
N ALA A 249 2.70 -22.37 7.84
CA ALA A 249 3.54 -22.70 6.70
C ALA A 249 4.72 -23.62 7.05
N LEU A 250 5.13 -23.71 8.34
CA LEU A 250 6.24 -24.56 8.75
C LEU A 250 5.90 -26.06 8.64
N ASP A 251 6.77 -26.83 7.99
CA ASP A 251 6.74 -28.31 8.04
C ASP A 251 7.55 -28.80 9.24
N ILE A 252 6.92 -28.83 10.41
CA ILE A 252 7.54 -29.24 11.67
C ILE A 252 6.84 -30.46 12.25
N SER A 253 7.61 -31.33 12.90
CA SER A 253 7.11 -32.52 13.61
C SER A 253 6.47 -32.22 14.97
N THR A 254 6.61 -30.98 15.47
CA THR A 254 6.05 -30.50 16.74
C THR A 254 4.61 -30.03 16.51
N ASP A 255 3.78 -30.17 17.53
CA ASP A 255 2.40 -29.67 17.51
C ASP A 255 2.36 -28.16 17.25
N LYS A 256 1.85 -27.76 16.08
CA LYS A 256 1.76 -26.35 15.67
C LYS A 256 0.96 -25.50 16.65
N GLN A 257 -0.09 -26.05 17.28
CA GLN A 257 -0.88 -25.34 18.28
C GLN A 257 -0.07 -25.00 19.52
N LEU A 258 0.81 -25.91 19.94
CA LEU A 258 1.70 -25.67 21.08
C LEU A 258 2.73 -24.58 20.74
N VAL A 259 3.28 -24.59 19.53
CA VAL A 259 4.22 -23.56 19.05
C VAL A 259 3.53 -22.20 18.98
N GLU A 260 2.32 -22.13 18.42
CA GLU A 260 1.53 -20.91 18.33
C GLU A 260 1.21 -20.33 19.71
N GLN A 261 0.77 -21.18 20.66
CA GLN A 261 0.49 -20.75 22.02
C GLN A 261 1.74 -20.20 22.72
N THR A 262 2.89 -20.90 22.56
CA THR A 262 4.15 -20.46 23.18
C THR A 262 4.58 -19.09 22.62
N ILE A 263 4.45 -18.87 21.31
CA ILE A 263 4.80 -17.59 20.68
C ILE A 263 3.84 -16.48 21.11
N LYS A 264 2.54 -16.76 21.23
CA LYS A 264 1.54 -15.82 21.79
C LYS A 264 1.90 -15.39 23.22
N ASP A 265 2.28 -16.34 24.04
CA ASP A 265 2.64 -16.06 25.44
C ASP A 265 3.91 -15.20 25.52
N LEU A 266 4.93 -15.51 24.73
CA LEU A 266 6.17 -14.71 24.66
C LEU A 266 5.91 -13.31 24.11
N TYR A 267 5.05 -13.16 23.11
CA TYR A 267 4.69 -11.86 22.54
C TYR A 267 3.95 -10.99 23.56
N ASN A 268 2.99 -11.57 24.27
CA ASN A 268 2.27 -10.87 25.35
C ASN A 268 3.20 -10.46 26.50
N GLU A 269 4.15 -11.34 26.86
CA GLU A 269 5.17 -11.01 27.86
C GLU A 269 6.04 -9.84 27.39
N ALA A 270 6.49 -9.84 26.14
CA ALA A 270 7.28 -8.74 25.56
C ALA A 270 6.52 -7.41 25.56
N LEU A 271 5.22 -7.42 25.23
CA LEU A 271 4.36 -6.23 25.30
C LEU A 271 4.17 -5.70 26.72
N SER A 272 4.25 -6.57 27.73
CA SER A 272 4.09 -6.17 29.14
C SER A 272 5.35 -5.52 29.73
N VAL A 273 6.50 -5.67 29.07
CA VAL A 273 7.81 -5.16 29.53
C VAL A 273 8.22 -3.88 28.77
N ALA A 274 7.54 -3.57 27.65
CA ALA A 274 7.76 -2.36 26.83
C ALA A 274 6.84 -1.21 27.27
#